data_295045145b742bda96176e3a9d24768d
#
_entry.id   295045145b742bda96176e3a9d24768d
#
_cell.length_a   1.000
_cell.length_b   1.000
_cell.length_c   1.000
_cell.angle_alpha   90.00
_cell.angle_beta   90.00
_cell.angle_gamma   90.00
#
_symmetry.space_group_name_H-M   'P 1'
#
loop_
_entity.id
_entity.type
_entity.pdbx_description
1 polymer ?
#
loop_
_entity_poly.entity_id
_entity_poly.type
_entity_poly.pdbx_seq_one_letter_code
_entity_poly.pdbx_strand_id
1 'polypeptide(L)'
;MNNKPVYVTQPYLPPLEEFIPYLQQIWESKVLTNGGPMHEQLEAALCDYLGVEHVALFNNGTIALLTALQALRVTGEVITTPYSFVATSHSLLWNGIRPVFADIDPLTLNLDPTKIEAAITPQTTAIMPVHCYGNPCNVEAIQKIADNYNLRVIYDAAHAFGVEDSGGSILRHGDLSVLSFHATKVFNTFEGGAIICPDARTKKRIDQLKNFGYVDEVTVVAPGINGKMSEVNAAFGLLQLKHMSKAMQRRREIDQFYREELKEVSGIRMVDGTGQTTANHSYFPILVDANFPLSRDALYQKLKDHGIFARRYFYPLISEFPMYRGMNSAHRSNLPIANDVAEQVICLPIYPSLSIEQLSRVTAILQES
;
A
#
# COMPACT_ATOMS: atom_id res chain seq x y z
N MET A 1 -11.72 23.40 25.94
CA MET A 1 -11.09 22.07 25.81
C MET A 1 -10.07 22.16 24.67
N ASN A 2 -8.84 21.72 24.92
CA ASN A 2 -7.76 21.85 23.93
C ASN A 2 -7.98 20.74 22.86
N ASN A 3 -8.77 21.06 21.83
CA ASN A 3 -9.11 20.12 20.77
C ASN A 3 -7.91 19.94 19.83
N LYS A 4 -6.96 19.08 20.25
CA LYS A 4 -5.86 18.70 19.35
C LYS A 4 -6.43 18.13 18.06
N PRO A 5 -5.87 18.49 16.88
CA PRO A 5 -6.32 17.97 15.59
C PRO A 5 -6.15 16.45 15.55
N VAL A 6 -7.12 15.77 14.94
CA VAL A 6 -7.11 14.32 14.70
C VAL A 6 -6.89 14.11 13.22
N TYR A 7 -5.75 13.56 12.84
CA TYR A 7 -5.41 13.27 11.44
C TYR A 7 -5.84 11.86 11.04
N VAL A 8 -5.99 11.59 9.75
CA VAL A 8 -6.35 10.27 9.22
C VAL A 8 -5.38 9.19 9.65
N THR A 9 -4.11 9.53 9.81
CA THR A 9 -3.07 8.63 10.31
C THR A 9 -2.01 9.42 11.09
N GLN A 10 -1.30 8.72 11.96
CA GLN A 10 -0.15 9.23 12.68
C GLN A 10 0.89 8.11 12.75
N PRO A 11 2.17 8.39 12.44
CA PRO A 11 3.23 7.42 12.59
C PRO A 11 3.27 6.86 14.03
N TYR A 12 3.39 5.54 14.15
CA TYR A 12 3.72 4.95 15.43
C TYR A 12 5.23 5.08 15.64
N LEU A 13 5.61 5.67 16.77
CA LEU A 13 7.00 5.82 17.19
C LEU A 13 7.20 5.03 18.49
N PRO A 14 8.01 3.96 18.49
CA PRO A 14 8.48 3.31 19.70
C PRO A 14 9.23 4.29 20.63
N PRO A 15 9.44 3.95 21.92
CA PRO A 15 10.24 4.77 22.81
C PRO A 15 11.63 5.08 22.24
N LEU A 16 12.04 6.35 22.28
CA LEU A 16 13.32 6.78 21.72
C LEU A 16 14.51 6.05 22.35
N GLU A 17 14.41 5.75 23.66
CA GLU A 17 15.41 5.04 24.43
C GLU A 17 15.72 3.65 23.87
N GLU A 18 14.74 3.00 23.25
CA GLU A 18 14.92 1.70 22.59
C GLU A 18 15.63 1.83 21.23
N PHE A 19 15.61 3.03 20.62
CA PHE A 19 16.30 3.27 19.35
C PHE A 19 17.78 3.65 19.52
N ILE A 20 18.14 4.28 20.66
CA ILE A 20 19.51 4.74 20.95
C ILE A 20 20.55 3.64 20.79
N PRO A 21 20.36 2.40 21.31
CA PRO A 21 21.36 1.33 21.15
C PRO A 21 21.65 0.97 19.69
N TYR A 22 20.66 1.03 18.80
CA TYR A 22 20.87 0.81 17.36
C TYR A 22 21.71 1.93 16.74
N LEU A 23 21.43 3.18 17.10
CA LEU A 23 22.22 4.33 16.65
C LEU A 23 23.68 4.22 17.10
N GLN A 24 23.93 3.80 18.36
CA GLN A 24 25.28 3.58 18.87
C GLN A 24 26.04 2.54 18.04
N GLN A 25 25.42 1.40 17.70
CA GLN A 25 26.03 0.38 16.84
C GLN A 25 26.39 0.92 15.45
N ILE A 26 25.53 1.77 14.86
CA ILE A 26 25.79 2.41 13.57
C ILE A 26 26.98 3.38 13.68
N TRP A 27 27.08 4.17 14.77
CA TRP A 27 28.20 5.08 15.01
C TRP A 27 29.52 4.35 15.22
N GLU A 28 29.49 3.21 15.91
CA GLU A 28 30.67 2.37 16.15
C GLU A 28 31.15 1.69 14.86
N SER A 29 30.23 1.11 14.08
CA SER A 29 30.57 0.40 12.83
C SER A 29 30.96 1.35 11.71
N LYS A 30 30.45 2.60 11.70
CA LYS A 30 30.60 3.60 10.63
C LYS A 30 30.07 3.11 9.27
N VAL A 31 29.22 2.08 9.25
CA VAL A 31 28.51 1.62 8.07
C VAL A 31 27.14 2.31 8.04
N LEU A 32 26.87 3.09 6.98
CA LEU A 32 25.66 3.92 6.92
C LEU A 32 24.70 3.46 5.82
N THR A 33 25.18 2.66 4.86
CA THR A 33 24.42 2.20 3.69
C THR A 33 25.15 1.00 3.03
N ASN A 34 24.70 0.59 1.83
CA ASN A 34 25.30 -0.48 1.01
C ASN A 34 25.15 -1.89 1.62
N GLY A 35 24.02 -2.19 2.22
CA GLY A 35 23.76 -3.53 2.75
C GLY A 35 24.56 -3.83 4.01
N GLY A 36 24.56 -2.90 4.97
CA GLY A 36 25.23 -3.09 6.24
C GLY A 36 24.43 -3.99 7.21
N PRO A 37 24.96 -4.17 8.44
CA PRO A 37 24.42 -5.13 9.41
C PRO A 37 22.94 -4.92 9.78
N MET A 38 22.47 -3.68 9.87
CA MET A 38 21.06 -3.40 10.19
C MET A 38 20.16 -3.75 9.01
N HIS A 39 20.61 -3.48 7.78
CA HIS A 39 19.91 -3.84 6.55
C HIS A 39 19.76 -5.37 6.45
N GLU A 40 20.83 -6.14 6.63
CA GLU A 40 20.79 -7.61 6.58
C GLU A 40 19.88 -8.21 7.65
N GLN A 41 19.99 -7.70 8.89
CA GLN A 41 19.12 -8.12 9.99
C GLN A 41 17.64 -7.82 9.69
N LEU A 42 17.33 -6.65 9.11
CA LEU A 42 15.95 -6.30 8.79
C LEU A 42 15.40 -7.17 7.65
N GLU A 43 16.18 -7.48 6.61
CA GLU A 43 15.77 -8.42 5.56
C GLU A 43 15.39 -9.78 6.17
N ALA A 44 16.25 -10.35 7.01
CA ALA A 44 15.99 -11.62 7.69
C ALA A 44 14.75 -11.56 8.61
N ALA A 45 14.65 -10.52 9.44
CA ALA A 45 13.53 -10.36 10.36
C ALA A 45 12.19 -10.16 9.63
N LEU A 46 12.20 -9.51 8.47
CA LEU A 46 11.00 -9.38 7.63
C LEU A 46 10.63 -10.68 6.94
N CYS A 47 11.59 -11.49 6.50
CA CYS A 47 11.31 -12.83 5.99
C CYS A 47 10.56 -13.67 7.04
N ASP A 48 11.07 -13.68 8.27
CA ASP A 48 10.45 -14.42 9.37
C ASP A 48 9.06 -13.87 9.74
N TYR A 49 8.95 -12.53 9.89
CA TYR A 49 7.70 -11.89 10.30
C TYR A 49 6.58 -12.03 9.25
N LEU A 50 6.93 -11.90 7.97
CA LEU A 50 5.97 -11.94 6.87
C LEU A 50 5.74 -13.36 6.32
N GLY A 51 6.48 -14.35 6.78
CA GLY A 51 6.39 -15.73 6.30
C GLY A 51 6.74 -15.85 4.81
N VAL A 52 7.80 -15.17 4.36
CA VAL A 52 8.27 -15.16 2.96
C VAL A 52 9.76 -15.52 2.91
N GLU A 53 10.21 -16.08 1.78
CA GLU A 53 11.59 -16.56 1.69
C GLU A 53 12.61 -15.46 1.38
N HIS A 54 12.23 -14.45 0.58
CA HIS A 54 13.17 -13.45 0.09
C HIS A 54 12.58 -12.04 0.09
N VAL A 55 13.24 -11.12 0.76
CA VAL A 55 12.92 -9.69 0.83
C VAL A 55 14.10 -8.89 0.30
N ALA A 56 13.86 -7.91 -0.55
CA ALA A 56 14.84 -6.91 -0.96
C ALA A 56 14.40 -5.52 -0.49
N LEU A 57 15.17 -4.87 0.37
CA LEU A 57 14.86 -3.56 0.94
C LEU A 57 15.22 -2.40 0.01
N PHE A 58 14.39 -1.35 0.06
CA PHE A 58 14.50 -0.13 -0.73
C PHE A 58 14.37 1.13 0.12
N ASN A 59 14.88 2.25 -0.41
CA ASN A 59 14.76 3.57 0.22
C ASN A 59 13.31 4.11 0.21
N ASN A 60 12.44 3.64 -0.68
CA ASN A 60 10.99 3.92 -0.68
C ASN A 60 10.22 2.95 -1.60
N GLY A 61 8.89 2.91 -1.45
CA GLY A 61 8.04 2.02 -2.24
C GLY A 61 7.97 2.39 -3.73
N THR A 62 8.10 3.66 -4.09
CA THR A 62 8.07 4.09 -5.50
C THR A 62 9.28 3.54 -6.27
N ILE A 63 10.48 3.65 -5.70
CA ILE A 63 11.70 3.08 -6.28
C ILE A 63 11.62 1.55 -6.33
N ALA A 64 11.00 0.92 -5.34
CA ALA A 64 10.73 -0.52 -5.36
C ALA A 64 9.81 -0.90 -6.54
N LEU A 65 8.70 -0.18 -6.78
CA LEU A 65 7.82 -0.40 -7.94
C LEU A 65 8.58 -0.23 -9.28
N LEU A 66 9.35 0.84 -9.42
CA LEU A 66 10.19 1.07 -10.61
C LEU A 66 11.14 -0.11 -10.85
N THR A 67 11.80 -0.58 -9.80
CA THR A 67 12.77 -1.67 -9.89
C THR A 67 12.09 -3.02 -10.16
N ALA A 68 10.90 -3.28 -9.60
CA ALA A 68 10.13 -4.50 -9.86
C ALA A 68 9.78 -4.63 -11.36
N LEU A 69 9.33 -3.55 -11.98
CA LEU A 69 9.05 -3.50 -13.42
C LEU A 69 10.30 -3.80 -14.26
N GLN A 70 11.44 -3.21 -13.91
CA GLN A 70 12.73 -3.47 -14.58
C GLN A 70 13.23 -4.91 -14.34
N ALA A 71 13.04 -5.45 -13.14
CA ALA A 71 13.47 -6.81 -12.80
C ALA A 71 12.75 -7.86 -13.67
N LEU A 72 11.47 -7.67 -13.93
CA LEU A 72 10.67 -8.55 -14.79
C LEU A 72 10.71 -8.16 -16.28
N ARG A 73 11.45 -7.09 -16.65
CA ARG A 73 11.54 -6.55 -18.02
C ARG A 73 10.17 -6.23 -18.62
N VAL A 74 9.29 -5.67 -17.82
CA VAL A 74 7.95 -5.26 -18.26
C VAL A 74 8.08 -4.08 -19.22
N THR A 75 7.33 -4.14 -20.33
CA THR A 75 7.30 -3.13 -21.38
C THR A 75 5.87 -2.97 -21.91
N GLY A 76 5.67 -2.08 -22.89
CA GLY A 76 4.37 -1.95 -23.58
C GLY A 76 3.27 -1.41 -22.68
N GLU A 77 2.28 -2.23 -22.37
CA GLU A 77 1.10 -1.86 -21.57
C GLU A 77 0.98 -2.72 -20.33
N VAL A 78 0.52 -2.09 -19.23
CA VAL A 78 0.21 -2.75 -17.96
C VAL A 78 -1.20 -2.38 -17.52
N ILE A 79 -2.01 -3.41 -17.27
CA ILE A 79 -3.37 -3.23 -16.74
C ILE A 79 -3.29 -2.97 -15.25
N THR A 80 -3.95 -1.91 -14.79
CA THR A 80 -3.99 -1.51 -13.37
C THR A 80 -5.32 -0.84 -13.04
N THR A 81 -5.49 -0.42 -11.79
CA THR A 81 -6.68 0.29 -11.31
C THR A 81 -6.47 1.81 -11.31
N PRO A 82 -7.53 2.61 -11.57
CA PRO A 82 -7.49 4.06 -11.34
C PRO A 82 -7.63 4.43 -9.86
N TYR A 83 -8.06 3.47 -9.02
CA TYR A 83 -8.40 3.66 -7.61
C TYR A 83 -7.25 3.21 -6.72
N SER A 84 -6.19 4.01 -6.68
CA SER A 84 -4.97 3.80 -5.90
C SER A 84 -4.25 5.12 -5.63
N PHE A 85 -3.17 5.04 -4.87
CA PHE A 85 -2.20 6.14 -4.79
C PHE A 85 -1.43 6.24 -6.12
N VAL A 86 -1.12 7.45 -6.52
CA VAL A 86 -0.56 7.77 -7.83
C VAL A 86 0.78 7.07 -8.16
N ALA A 87 1.53 6.65 -7.13
CA ALA A 87 2.80 5.93 -7.32
C ALA A 87 2.66 4.66 -8.16
N THR A 88 1.53 3.93 -8.02
CA THR A 88 1.20 2.76 -8.85
C THR A 88 1.35 3.07 -10.33
N SER A 89 0.64 4.09 -10.83
CA SER A 89 0.65 4.45 -12.26
C SER A 89 1.87 5.28 -12.66
N HIS A 90 2.40 6.12 -11.77
CA HIS A 90 3.61 6.89 -12.06
C HIS A 90 4.84 5.99 -12.27
N SER A 91 4.93 4.88 -11.54
CA SER A 91 6.02 3.92 -11.76
C SER A 91 6.02 3.32 -13.18
N LEU A 92 4.85 3.17 -13.79
CA LEU A 92 4.71 2.72 -15.17
C LEU A 92 5.22 3.79 -16.14
N LEU A 93 4.72 5.03 -16.03
CA LEU A 93 5.16 6.12 -16.92
C LEU A 93 6.66 6.39 -16.83
N TRP A 94 7.24 6.36 -15.63
CA TRP A 94 8.69 6.54 -15.43
C TRP A 94 9.52 5.42 -16.08
N ASN A 95 8.94 4.24 -16.29
CA ASN A 95 9.56 3.13 -17.04
C ASN A 95 9.20 3.15 -18.53
N GLY A 96 8.52 4.18 -19.04
CA GLY A 96 8.07 4.24 -20.42
C GLY A 96 6.94 3.23 -20.76
N ILE A 97 6.24 2.76 -19.73
CA ILE A 97 5.16 1.78 -19.83
C ILE A 97 3.82 2.52 -19.81
N ARG A 98 2.90 2.14 -20.67
CA ARG A 98 1.56 2.73 -20.72
C ARG A 98 0.62 2.03 -19.73
N PRO A 99 0.03 2.75 -18.75
CA PRO A 99 -1.03 2.18 -17.93
C PRO A 99 -2.33 2.03 -18.73
N VAL A 100 -3.02 0.92 -18.52
CA VAL A 100 -4.37 0.66 -19.00
C VAL A 100 -5.25 0.47 -17.78
N PHE A 101 -6.20 1.40 -17.56
CA PHE A 101 -7.08 1.34 -16.40
C PHE A 101 -8.24 0.38 -16.65
N ALA A 102 -8.49 -0.51 -15.69
CA ALA A 102 -9.70 -1.32 -15.61
C ALA A 102 -10.44 -1.00 -14.31
N ASP A 103 -11.76 -1.16 -14.32
CA ASP A 103 -12.62 -0.78 -13.20
C ASP A 103 -12.43 -1.68 -11.99
N ILE A 104 -13.02 -1.29 -10.87
CA ILE A 104 -12.92 -1.96 -9.59
C ILE A 104 -14.19 -2.75 -9.25
N ASP A 105 -14.03 -3.73 -8.38
CA ASP A 105 -15.13 -4.44 -7.77
C ASP A 105 -15.80 -3.56 -6.68
N PRO A 106 -17.13 -3.42 -6.66
CA PRO A 106 -17.84 -2.50 -5.76
C PRO A 106 -17.82 -2.92 -4.28
N LEU A 107 -17.47 -4.16 -3.98
CA LEU A 107 -17.41 -4.67 -2.61
C LEU A 107 -16.02 -4.56 -2.03
N THR A 108 -15.02 -5.02 -2.78
CA THR A 108 -13.63 -5.07 -2.33
C THR A 108 -12.84 -3.80 -2.62
N LEU A 109 -13.30 -2.99 -3.58
CA LEU A 109 -12.64 -1.81 -4.14
C LEU A 109 -11.28 -2.09 -4.79
N ASN A 110 -10.97 -3.35 -5.03
CA ASN A 110 -9.81 -3.82 -5.75
C ASN A 110 -10.12 -3.90 -7.26
N LEU A 111 -9.08 -4.04 -8.07
CA LEU A 111 -9.21 -4.31 -9.50
C LEU A 111 -10.16 -5.50 -9.73
N ASP A 112 -11.22 -5.29 -10.53
CA ASP A 112 -12.20 -6.33 -10.86
C ASP A 112 -11.60 -7.29 -11.91
N PRO A 113 -11.38 -8.58 -11.59
CA PRO A 113 -10.83 -9.53 -12.54
C PRO A 113 -11.67 -9.67 -13.83
N THR A 114 -13.00 -9.47 -13.72
CA THR A 114 -13.91 -9.59 -14.88
C THR A 114 -13.71 -8.47 -15.92
N LYS A 115 -13.00 -7.40 -15.57
CA LYS A 115 -12.67 -6.28 -16.45
C LYS A 115 -11.30 -6.40 -17.10
N ILE A 116 -10.47 -7.33 -16.65
CA ILE A 116 -9.08 -7.45 -17.09
C ILE A 116 -9.01 -7.92 -18.54
N GLU A 117 -9.70 -9.03 -18.89
CA GLU A 117 -9.58 -9.62 -20.23
C GLU A 117 -9.99 -8.65 -21.34
N ALA A 118 -11.04 -7.83 -21.12
CA ALA A 118 -11.48 -6.81 -22.07
C ALA A 118 -10.46 -5.66 -22.28
N ALA A 119 -9.52 -5.50 -21.34
CA ALA A 119 -8.47 -4.48 -21.40
C ALA A 119 -7.15 -5.00 -22.02
N ILE A 120 -7.05 -6.31 -22.29
CA ILE A 120 -5.85 -6.92 -22.88
C ILE A 120 -5.72 -6.53 -24.37
N THR A 121 -4.53 -6.09 -24.74
CA THR A 121 -4.12 -5.81 -26.13
C THR A 121 -2.86 -6.60 -26.47
N PRO A 122 -2.45 -6.66 -27.75
CA PRO A 122 -1.16 -7.27 -28.11
C PRO A 122 0.08 -6.63 -27.45
N GLN A 123 -0.05 -5.43 -26.86
CA GLN A 123 1.00 -4.71 -26.17
C GLN A 123 1.00 -4.98 -24.65
N THR A 124 -0.04 -5.62 -24.11
CA THR A 124 -0.15 -5.93 -22.68
C THR A 124 0.88 -6.98 -22.28
N THR A 125 1.70 -6.69 -21.28
CA THR A 125 2.75 -7.58 -20.80
C THR A 125 2.63 -7.91 -19.30
N ALA A 126 1.85 -7.14 -18.55
CA ALA A 126 1.65 -7.37 -17.13
C ALA A 126 0.30 -6.85 -16.63
N ILE A 127 -0.06 -7.33 -15.44
CA ILE A 127 -1.14 -6.80 -14.60
C ILE A 127 -0.49 -6.29 -13.32
N MET A 128 -0.85 -5.07 -12.89
CA MET A 128 -0.41 -4.49 -11.62
C MET A 128 -1.63 -4.17 -10.74
N PRO A 129 -2.17 -5.17 -10.05
CA PRO A 129 -3.27 -4.99 -9.10
C PRO A 129 -2.76 -4.33 -7.83
N VAL A 130 -3.69 -3.70 -7.08
CA VAL A 130 -3.37 -3.08 -5.78
C VAL A 130 -4.20 -3.76 -4.71
N HIS A 131 -3.57 -4.23 -3.63
CA HIS A 131 -4.28 -4.65 -2.42
C HIS A 131 -4.77 -3.41 -1.67
N CYS A 132 -5.88 -2.82 -2.17
CA CYS A 132 -6.38 -1.54 -1.69
C CYS A 132 -6.78 -1.63 -0.22
N TYR A 133 -6.31 -0.67 0.59
CA TYR A 133 -6.49 -0.64 2.05
C TYR A 133 -5.97 -1.86 2.83
N GLY A 134 -5.21 -2.74 2.17
CA GLY A 134 -4.79 -4.03 2.73
C GLY A 134 -5.79 -5.17 2.48
N ASN A 135 -6.86 -4.92 1.72
CA ASN A 135 -7.78 -5.99 1.32
C ASN A 135 -7.15 -6.80 0.18
N PRO A 136 -7.10 -8.13 0.27
CA PRO A 136 -6.61 -8.98 -0.80
C PRO A 136 -7.40 -8.79 -2.11
N CYS A 137 -6.69 -8.67 -3.22
CA CYS A 137 -7.29 -8.87 -4.54
C CYS A 137 -7.75 -10.32 -4.68
N ASN A 138 -8.63 -10.60 -5.65
CA ASN A 138 -8.93 -11.97 -6.05
C ASN A 138 -7.72 -12.56 -6.80
N VAL A 139 -6.73 -13.01 -6.03
CA VAL A 139 -5.42 -13.43 -6.54
C VAL A 139 -5.52 -14.65 -7.46
N GLU A 140 -6.45 -15.57 -7.19
CA GLU A 140 -6.66 -16.76 -8.01
C GLU A 140 -7.21 -16.41 -9.39
N ALA A 141 -8.22 -15.55 -9.45
CA ALA A 141 -8.80 -15.12 -10.72
C ALA A 141 -7.80 -14.32 -11.56
N ILE A 142 -7.03 -13.43 -10.93
CA ILE A 142 -5.99 -12.65 -11.60
C ILE A 142 -4.88 -13.55 -12.12
N GLN A 143 -4.41 -14.51 -11.32
CA GLN A 143 -3.38 -15.46 -11.74
C GLN A 143 -3.84 -16.31 -12.94
N LYS A 144 -5.08 -16.82 -12.90
CA LYS A 144 -5.65 -17.58 -14.02
C LYS A 144 -5.66 -16.78 -15.33
N ILE A 145 -6.00 -15.49 -15.27
CA ILE A 145 -5.95 -14.62 -16.45
C ILE A 145 -4.50 -14.44 -16.90
N ALA A 146 -3.59 -14.15 -15.98
CA ALA A 146 -2.18 -13.97 -16.29
C ALA A 146 -1.58 -15.21 -16.96
N ASP A 147 -1.88 -16.39 -16.46
CA ASP A 147 -1.44 -17.67 -17.06
C ASP A 147 -1.98 -17.87 -18.48
N ASN A 148 -3.28 -17.59 -18.69
CA ASN A 148 -3.92 -17.74 -19.99
C ASN A 148 -3.31 -16.82 -21.07
N TYR A 149 -2.87 -15.63 -20.67
CA TYR A 149 -2.34 -14.61 -21.59
C TYR A 149 -0.82 -14.43 -21.49
N ASN A 150 -0.14 -15.26 -20.70
CA ASN A 150 1.32 -15.19 -20.42
C ASN A 150 1.76 -13.79 -19.95
N LEU A 151 1.01 -13.21 -19.02
CA LEU A 151 1.27 -11.89 -18.42
C LEU A 151 2.02 -12.03 -17.10
N ARG A 152 2.83 -11.03 -16.76
CA ARG A 152 3.40 -10.90 -15.42
C ARG A 152 2.40 -10.31 -14.46
N VAL A 153 2.53 -10.66 -13.17
CA VAL A 153 1.70 -10.08 -12.10
C VAL A 153 2.61 -9.45 -11.05
N ILE A 154 2.46 -8.13 -10.85
CA ILE A 154 3.18 -7.38 -9.81
C ILE A 154 2.13 -6.75 -8.90
N TYR A 155 2.04 -7.20 -7.65
CA TYR A 155 1.13 -6.61 -6.68
C TYR A 155 1.74 -5.34 -6.09
N ASP A 156 1.04 -4.20 -6.24
CA ASP A 156 1.24 -3.07 -5.35
C ASP A 156 0.59 -3.42 -3.99
N ALA A 157 1.42 -3.89 -3.09
CA ALA A 157 1.03 -4.33 -1.74
C ALA A 157 1.37 -3.27 -0.68
N ALA A 158 1.48 -1.98 -1.08
CA ALA A 158 1.87 -0.88 -0.19
C ALA A 158 1.01 -0.78 1.08
N HIS A 159 -0.19 -1.36 1.09
CA HIS A 159 -1.12 -1.37 2.22
C HIS A 159 -1.24 -2.75 2.90
N ALA A 160 -0.55 -3.79 2.41
CA ALA A 160 -0.80 -5.18 2.79
C ALA A 160 0.27 -5.79 3.70
N PHE A 161 1.03 -4.98 4.45
CA PHE A 161 2.01 -5.48 5.42
C PHE A 161 1.33 -6.37 6.47
N GLY A 162 1.79 -7.61 6.62
CA GLY A 162 1.27 -8.57 7.59
C GLY A 162 -0.17 -9.05 7.34
N VAL A 163 -0.68 -8.87 6.11
CA VAL A 163 -1.97 -9.44 5.70
C VAL A 163 -1.77 -10.88 5.24
N GLU A 164 -2.67 -11.76 5.67
CA GLU A 164 -2.67 -13.19 5.32
C GLU A 164 -4.01 -13.62 4.75
N ASP A 165 -3.97 -14.61 3.89
CA ASP A 165 -5.11 -15.42 3.47
C ASP A 165 -5.03 -16.82 4.08
N SER A 166 -5.87 -17.76 3.63
CA SER A 166 -5.90 -19.15 4.14
C SER A 166 -4.60 -19.94 3.92
N GLY A 167 -3.73 -19.47 3.05
CA GLY A 167 -2.43 -20.11 2.74
C GLY A 167 -1.22 -19.39 3.34
N GLY A 168 -1.41 -18.33 4.16
CA GLY A 168 -0.36 -17.51 4.77
C GLY A 168 -0.26 -16.12 4.15
N SER A 169 0.95 -15.57 4.08
CA SER A 169 1.16 -14.20 3.60
C SER A 169 0.56 -13.95 2.21
N ILE A 170 -0.23 -12.87 2.08
CA ILE A 170 -0.76 -12.44 0.78
C ILE A 170 0.34 -12.03 -0.21
N LEU A 171 1.53 -11.73 0.31
CA LEU A 171 2.68 -11.27 -0.48
C LEU A 171 3.35 -12.38 -1.30
N ARG A 172 2.96 -13.65 -1.12
CA ARG A 172 3.49 -14.79 -1.88
C ARG A 172 2.91 -14.91 -3.29
N HIS A 173 1.85 -14.15 -3.59
CA HIS A 173 1.16 -14.23 -4.88
C HIS A 173 1.81 -13.36 -5.96
N GLY A 174 1.61 -13.77 -7.23
CA GLY A 174 2.17 -13.10 -8.39
C GLY A 174 3.68 -13.35 -8.58
N ASP A 175 4.27 -12.65 -9.53
CA ASP A 175 5.73 -12.69 -9.77
C ASP A 175 6.50 -11.89 -8.70
N LEU A 176 5.95 -10.73 -8.26
CA LEU A 176 6.52 -9.85 -7.23
C LEU A 176 5.41 -9.14 -6.45
N SER A 177 5.64 -8.89 -5.16
CA SER A 177 4.82 -7.99 -4.34
C SER A 177 5.68 -6.84 -3.80
N VAL A 178 5.15 -5.61 -3.85
CA VAL A 178 5.89 -4.40 -3.46
C VAL A 178 5.26 -3.76 -2.24
N LEU A 179 6.03 -3.59 -1.18
CA LEU A 179 5.64 -2.93 0.07
C LEU A 179 6.16 -1.49 0.13
N SER A 180 5.42 -0.64 0.82
CA SER A 180 5.85 0.70 1.21
C SER A 180 5.99 0.77 2.73
N PHE A 181 7.12 1.32 3.19
CA PHE A 181 7.40 1.59 4.60
C PHE A 181 7.47 3.10 4.88
N HIS A 182 6.71 3.88 4.09
CA HIS A 182 6.52 5.30 4.34
C HIS A 182 5.92 5.54 5.73
N ALA A 183 6.22 6.67 6.36
CA ALA A 183 5.80 7.03 7.72
C ALA A 183 4.28 6.87 8.01
N THR A 184 3.43 6.94 6.99
CA THR A 184 1.98 6.77 7.13
C THR A 184 1.52 5.31 7.16
N LYS A 185 2.38 4.35 6.85
CA LYS A 185 2.04 2.93 6.77
C LYS A 185 1.98 2.28 8.15
N VAL A 186 1.35 1.10 8.21
CA VAL A 186 1.21 0.31 9.44
C VAL A 186 2.57 -0.04 10.02
N PHE A 187 3.47 -0.52 9.17
CA PHE A 187 4.89 -0.67 9.45
C PHE A 187 5.65 0.40 8.69
N ASN A 188 6.52 1.15 9.35
CA ASN A 188 7.27 2.21 8.71
C ASN A 188 8.75 2.23 9.12
N THR A 189 9.57 2.80 8.25
CA THR A 189 11.00 3.03 8.47
C THR A 189 11.36 4.50 8.22
N PHE A 190 10.48 5.45 8.62
CA PHE A 190 10.42 6.83 8.18
C PHE A 190 10.11 6.89 6.67
N GLU A 191 11.07 6.55 5.84
CA GLU A 191 10.96 6.22 4.43
C GLU A 191 11.55 4.83 4.20
N GLY A 192 10.92 4.04 3.32
CA GLY A 192 11.36 2.72 2.97
C GLY A 192 10.38 1.99 2.07
N GLY A 193 10.81 0.83 1.62
CA GLY A 193 10.00 -0.10 0.85
C GLY A 193 10.70 -1.45 0.74
N ALA A 194 10.00 -2.42 0.19
CA ALA A 194 10.56 -3.73 -0.09
C ALA A 194 9.92 -4.37 -1.32
N ILE A 195 10.65 -5.27 -1.94
CA ILE A 195 10.12 -6.23 -2.91
C ILE A 195 10.21 -7.62 -2.30
N ILE A 196 9.10 -8.33 -2.31
CA ILE A 196 9.05 -9.75 -1.98
C ILE A 196 9.32 -10.54 -3.25
N CYS A 197 10.30 -11.43 -3.19
CA CYS A 197 10.82 -12.16 -4.33
C CYS A 197 10.47 -13.64 -4.21
N PRO A 198 10.12 -14.31 -5.32
CA PRO A 198 9.77 -15.74 -5.30
C PRO A 198 10.98 -16.66 -5.12
N ASP A 199 12.19 -16.18 -5.44
CA ASP A 199 13.41 -16.99 -5.40
C ASP A 199 14.67 -16.14 -5.25
N ALA A 200 15.79 -16.79 -4.87
CA ALA A 200 17.07 -16.15 -4.66
C ALA A 200 17.68 -15.52 -5.93
N ARG A 201 17.38 -16.05 -7.11
CA ARG A 201 17.87 -15.51 -8.39
C ARG A 201 17.22 -14.17 -8.70
N THR A 202 15.93 -14.09 -8.50
CA THR A 202 15.16 -12.85 -8.66
C THR A 202 15.60 -11.80 -7.63
N LYS A 203 15.78 -12.20 -6.36
CA LYS A 203 16.35 -11.31 -5.32
C LYS A 203 17.71 -10.77 -5.74
N LYS A 204 18.64 -11.64 -6.15
CA LYS A 204 19.98 -11.22 -6.60
C LYS A 204 19.92 -10.20 -7.74
N ARG A 205 19.04 -10.42 -8.73
CA ARG A 205 18.82 -9.45 -9.81
C ARG A 205 18.32 -8.10 -9.30
N ILE A 206 17.37 -8.12 -8.37
CA ILE A 206 16.81 -6.89 -7.76
C ILE A 206 17.86 -6.16 -6.94
N ASP A 207 18.70 -6.88 -6.17
CA ASP A 207 19.79 -6.30 -5.40
C ASP A 207 20.84 -5.62 -6.29
N GLN A 208 21.13 -6.20 -7.46
CA GLN A 208 21.96 -5.55 -8.46
C GLN A 208 21.32 -4.27 -9.01
N LEU A 209 20.05 -4.33 -9.41
CA LEU A 209 19.32 -3.18 -9.96
C LEU A 209 19.22 -2.02 -8.96
N LYS A 210 18.97 -2.28 -7.67
CA LYS A 210 18.92 -1.24 -6.63
C LYS A 210 20.29 -0.65 -6.27
N ASN A 211 21.39 -1.25 -6.79
CA ASN A 211 22.76 -0.79 -6.62
C ASN A 211 23.44 -0.52 -7.97
N PHE A 212 22.83 0.31 -8.81
CA PHE A 212 23.36 0.74 -10.11
C PHE A 212 23.69 -0.39 -11.11
N GLY A 213 23.26 -1.64 -10.85
CA GLY A 213 23.56 -2.79 -11.69
C GLY A 213 24.92 -3.44 -11.40
N TYR A 214 25.61 -3.06 -10.34
CA TYR A 214 26.89 -3.65 -9.96
C TYR A 214 26.74 -5.10 -9.49
N VAL A 215 27.65 -5.96 -9.94
CA VAL A 215 27.84 -7.33 -9.44
C VAL A 215 29.13 -7.46 -8.61
N ASP A 216 30.10 -6.63 -8.90
CA ASP A 216 31.37 -6.46 -8.19
C ASP A 216 31.88 -5.01 -8.37
N GLU A 217 33.14 -4.74 -7.97
CA GLU A 217 33.73 -3.40 -7.99
C GLU A 217 33.80 -2.76 -9.39
N VAL A 218 33.90 -3.55 -10.45
CA VAL A 218 34.14 -3.06 -11.81
C VAL A 218 33.11 -3.50 -12.85
N THR A 219 32.22 -4.44 -12.50
CA THR A 219 31.27 -5.05 -13.45
C THR A 219 29.86 -4.54 -13.24
N VAL A 220 29.29 -3.92 -14.26
CA VAL A 220 27.89 -3.49 -14.33
C VAL A 220 27.14 -4.34 -15.34
N VAL A 221 26.07 -5.00 -14.95
CA VAL A 221 25.30 -5.95 -15.78
C VAL A 221 23.94 -5.44 -16.23
N ALA A 222 23.47 -4.32 -15.69
CA ALA A 222 22.17 -3.72 -16.01
C ALA A 222 22.16 -2.22 -15.68
N PRO A 223 21.31 -1.41 -16.34
CA PRO A 223 21.06 -0.03 -15.94
C PRO A 223 20.25 -0.02 -14.63
N GLY A 224 20.94 0.03 -13.51
CA GLY A 224 20.32 0.12 -12.19
C GLY A 224 20.26 1.55 -11.65
N ILE A 225 19.68 1.70 -10.47
CA ILE A 225 19.52 2.98 -9.77
C ILE A 225 20.03 2.87 -8.32
N ASN A 226 20.12 3.99 -7.61
CA ASN A 226 20.35 3.97 -6.17
C ASN A 226 19.01 3.84 -5.41
N GLY A 227 18.64 2.59 -5.14
CA GLY A 227 17.43 2.27 -4.38
C GLY A 227 17.69 1.76 -2.96
N LYS A 228 18.94 1.78 -2.51
CA LYS A 228 19.34 1.19 -1.22
C LYS A 228 18.75 1.88 -0.02
N MET A 229 18.27 1.10 0.95
CA MET A 229 17.87 1.59 2.27
C MET A 229 19.11 1.92 3.10
N SER A 230 19.06 2.98 3.91
CA SER A 230 20.12 3.33 4.87
C SER A 230 20.05 2.48 6.12
N GLU A 231 21.17 2.35 6.84
CA GLU A 231 21.26 1.63 8.12
C GLU A 231 20.34 2.22 9.20
N VAL A 232 20.17 3.53 9.23
CA VAL A 232 19.27 4.19 10.19
C VAL A 232 17.82 3.81 9.96
N ASN A 233 17.36 3.76 8.70
CA ASN A 233 16.01 3.32 8.36
C ASN A 233 15.81 1.84 8.66
N ALA A 234 16.81 1.00 8.37
CA ALA A 234 16.79 -0.42 8.67
C ALA A 234 16.75 -0.69 10.20
N ALA A 235 17.56 -0.01 10.96
CA ALA A 235 17.57 -0.08 12.42
C ALA A 235 16.24 0.31 13.04
N PHE A 236 15.60 1.37 12.52
CA PHE A 236 14.26 1.76 12.96
C PHE A 236 13.23 0.70 12.60
N GLY A 237 13.34 0.06 11.42
CA GLY A 237 12.50 -1.06 11.03
C GLY A 237 12.61 -2.25 11.99
N LEU A 238 13.80 -2.61 12.43
CA LEU A 238 14.03 -3.66 13.44
C LEU A 238 13.32 -3.32 14.76
N LEU A 239 13.40 -2.06 15.19
CA LEU A 239 12.70 -1.62 16.39
C LEU A 239 11.18 -1.66 16.19
N GLN A 240 10.67 -1.20 15.06
CA GLN A 240 9.25 -1.25 14.73
C GLN A 240 8.68 -2.67 14.81
N LEU A 241 9.39 -3.68 14.28
CA LEU A 241 8.95 -5.07 14.30
C LEU A 241 8.67 -5.59 15.73
N LYS A 242 9.46 -5.16 16.72
CA LYS A 242 9.25 -5.53 18.14
C LYS A 242 7.91 -5.04 18.69
N HIS A 243 7.38 -3.96 18.13
CA HIS A 243 6.14 -3.32 18.59
C HIS A 243 4.91 -3.64 17.71
N MET A 244 5.09 -4.37 16.61
CA MET A 244 4.02 -4.58 15.61
C MET A 244 2.80 -5.28 16.19
N SER A 245 2.96 -6.32 17.01
CA SER A 245 1.82 -7.06 17.58
C SER A 245 0.90 -6.14 18.38
N LYS A 246 1.46 -5.25 19.20
CA LYS A 246 0.70 -4.26 19.97
C LYS A 246 0.03 -3.21 19.06
N ALA A 247 0.73 -2.74 18.06
CA ALA A 247 0.21 -1.77 17.10
C ALA A 247 -0.96 -2.34 16.29
N MET A 248 -0.83 -3.59 15.82
CA MET A 248 -1.88 -4.30 15.08
C MET A 248 -3.10 -4.58 15.94
N GLN A 249 -2.90 -5.03 17.19
CA GLN A 249 -3.99 -5.24 18.14
C GLN A 249 -4.78 -3.96 18.36
N ARG A 250 -4.09 -2.82 18.55
CA ARG A 250 -4.78 -1.54 18.77
C ARG A 250 -5.56 -1.08 17.52
N ARG A 251 -5.05 -1.30 16.31
CA ARG A 251 -5.79 -1.02 15.07
C ARG A 251 -7.04 -1.86 14.95
N ARG A 252 -6.98 -3.15 15.31
CA ARG A 252 -8.14 -4.04 15.35
C ARG A 252 -9.22 -3.52 16.31
N GLU A 253 -8.83 -3.09 17.52
CA GLU A 253 -9.76 -2.53 18.50
C GLU A 253 -10.46 -1.26 17.97
N ILE A 254 -9.72 -0.39 17.26
CA ILE A 254 -10.27 0.81 16.66
C ILE A 254 -11.24 0.46 15.51
N ASP A 255 -10.88 -0.50 14.66
CA ASP A 255 -11.75 -0.98 13.59
C ASP A 255 -13.06 -1.54 14.15
N GLN A 256 -12.99 -2.38 15.18
CA GLN A 256 -14.15 -2.94 15.85
C GLN A 256 -15.04 -1.86 16.48
N PHE A 257 -14.42 -0.85 17.12
CA PHE A 257 -15.14 0.29 17.67
C PHE A 257 -15.94 1.03 16.60
N TYR A 258 -15.33 1.39 15.49
CA TYR A 258 -16.01 2.06 14.39
C TYR A 258 -17.13 1.20 13.81
N ARG A 259 -16.93 -0.09 13.62
CA ARG A 259 -17.95 -0.99 13.07
C ARG A 259 -19.16 -1.07 13.99
N GLU A 260 -18.95 -1.14 15.30
CA GLU A 260 -20.06 -1.17 16.27
C GLU A 260 -20.81 0.16 16.31
N GLU A 261 -20.11 1.29 16.36
CA GLU A 261 -20.73 2.61 16.47
C GLU A 261 -21.45 3.06 15.18
N LEU A 262 -21.00 2.59 14.02
CA LEU A 262 -21.53 3.06 12.73
C LEU A 262 -22.50 2.08 12.05
N LYS A 263 -22.72 0.90 12.58
CA LYS A 263 -23.56 -0.15 11.95
C LYS A 263 -25.00 0.27 11.66
N GLU A 264 -25.57 1.14 12.49
CA GLU A 264 -26.96 1.62 12.39
C GLU A 264 -27.04 3.01 11.73
N VAL A 265 -25.94 3.60 11.28
CA VAL A 265 -25.95 4.93 10.65
C VAL A 265 -26.38 4.79 9.19
N SER A 266 -27.60 5.24 8.90
CA SER A 266 -28.15 5.18 7.54
C SER A 266 -27.30 5.98 6.55
N GLY A 267 -27.07 5.43 5.35
CA GLY A 267 -26.30 6.08 4.30
C GLY A 267 -24.77 6.01 4.50
N ILE A 268 -24.29 5.32 5.53
CA ILE A 268 -22.88 5.00 5.71
C ILE A 268 -22.67 3.50 5.45
N ARG A 269 -21.89 3.18 4.41
CA ARG A 269 -21.45 1.81 4.13
C ARG A 269 -19.98 1.65 4.51
N MET A 270 -19.69 0.73 5.39
CA MET A 270 -18.30 0.33 5.72
C MET A 270 -17.80 -0.68 4.69
N VAL A 271 -16.55 -0.57 4.32
CA VAL A 271 -15.91 -1.54 3.42
C VAL A 271 -15.44 -2.73 4.24
N ASP A 272 -15.88 -3.92 3.85
CA ASP A 272 -15.47 -5.16 4.49
C ASP A 272 -14.27 -5.76 3.79
N GLY A 273 -13.33 -6.28 4.59
CA GLY A 273 -12.25 -7.10 4.08
C GLY A 273 -12.78 -8.46 3.62
N THR A 274 -12.26 -8.97 2.52
CA THR A 274 -12.63 -10.27 1.95
C THR A 274 -11.41 -11.15 1.79
N GLY A 275 -11.55 -12.45 2.05
CA GLY A 275 -10.52 -13.45 1.79
C GLY A 275 -9.29 -13.40 2.70
N GLN A 276 -9.24 -12.50 3.69
CA GLN A 276 -8.15 -12.44 4.66
C GLN A 276 -8.46 -13.25 5.92
N THR A 277 -7.45 -13.95 6.42
CA THR A 277 -7.46 -14.57 7.76
C THR A 277 -6.86 -13.63 8.81
N THR A 278 -5.90 -12.80 8.38
CA THR A 278 -5.30 -11.76 9.20
C THR A 278 -5.35 -10.41 8.47
N ALA A 279 -6.03 -9.41 9.06
CA ALA A 279 -6.12 -8.04 8.55
C ALA A 279 -5.18 -7.12 9.32
N ASN A 280 -4.65 -6.09 8.64
CA ASN A 280 -3.78 -5.10 9.26
C ASN A 280 -4.48 -3.78 9.64
N HIS A 281 -5.74 -3.62 9.25
CA HIS A 281 -6.54 -2.42 9.52
C HIS A 281 -5.77 -1.12 9.20
N SER A 282 -5.15 -1.08 8.00
CA SER A 282 -4.32 0.07 7.60
C SER A 282 -5.15 1.33 7.36
N TYR A 283 -6.40 1.18 6.92
CA TYR A 283 -7.36 2.25 6.69
C TYR A 283 -8.73 1.85 7.21
N PHE A 284 -9.59 2.84 7.45
CA PHE A 284 -11.01 2.63 7.72
C PHE A 284 -11.84 3.46 6.73
N PRO A 285 -12.06 2.96 5.50
CA PRO A 285 -12.88 3.63 4.51
C PRO A 285 -14.37 3.45 4.82
N ILE A 286 -15.12 4.54 4.71
CA ILE A 286 -16.58 4.56 4.65
C ILE A 286 -17.02 5.16 3.31
N LEU A 287 -18.15 4.72 2.81
CA LEU A 287 -18.82 5.29 1.64
C LEU A 287 -20.09 5.99 2.09
N VAL A 288 -20.20 7.24 1.72
CA VAL A 288 -21.36 8.10 2.04
C VAL A 288 -22.29 8.08 0.84
N ASP A 289 -23.45 7.41 0.98
CA ASP A 289 -24.42 7.29 -0.10
C ASP A 289 -25.53 8.37 -0.01
N ALA A 290 -26.46 8.33 -0.95
CA ALA A 290 -27.55 9.33 -1.06
C ALA A 290 -28.57 9.29 0.10
N ASN A 291 -28.57 8.26 0.95
CA ASN A 291 -29.44 8.16 2.12
C ASN A 291 -28.85 8.88 3.34
N PHE A 292 -27.56 9.25 3.29
CA PHE A 292 -26.98 10.06 4.35
C PHE A 292 -27.39 11.53 4.21
N PRO A 293 -27.72 12.25 5.31
CA PRO A 293 -28.24 13.62 5.25
C PRO A 293 -27.30 14.65 4.59
N LEU A 294 -26.00 14.36 4.57
CA LEU A 294 -24.98 15.23 3.97
C LEU A 294 -24.32 14.54 2.78
N SER A 295 -23.94 15.31 1.76
CA SER A 295 -23.03 14.78 0.73
C SER A 295 -21.68 14.45 1.34
N ARG A 296 -20.92 13.55 0.69
CA ARG A 296 -19.54 13.20 1.07
C ARG A 296 -18.68 14.43 1.34
N ASP A 297 -18.75 15.44 0.49
CA ASP A 297 -17.93 16.64 0.63
C ASP A 297 -18.39 17.54 1.77
N ALA A 298 -19.70 17.62 2.02
CA ALA A 298 -20.26 18.32 3.17
C ALA A 298 -19.85 17.64 4.49
N LEU A 299 -19.94 16.31 4.56
CA LEU A 299 -19.48 15.55 5.73
C LEU A 299 -17.95 15.71 5.93
N TYR A 300 -17.17 15.63 4.85
CA TYR A 300 -15.72 15.86 4.91
C TYR A 300 -15.39 17.24 5.47
N GLN A 301 -16.12 18.29 5.05
CA GLN A 301 -15.93 19.64 5.58
C GLN A 301 -16.40 19.74 7.05
N LYS A 302 -17.55 19.13 7.42
CA LYS A 302 -18.01 19.08 8.81
C LYS A 302 -16.99 18.43 9.75
N LEU A 303 -16.39 17.29 9.34
CA LEU A 303 -15.30 16.66 10.10
C LEU A 303 -14.12 17.62 10.29
N LYS A 304 -13.70 18.30 9.22
CA LYS A 304 -12.58 19.24 9.24
C LYS A 304 -12.85 20.43 10.15
N ASP A 305 -14.07 20.99 10.15
CA ASP A 305 -14.48 22.11 10.99
C ASP A 305 -14.44 21.73 12.48
N HIS A 306 -14.57 20.43 12.79
CA HIS A 306 -14.41 19.89 14.14
C HIS A 306 -13.00 19.39 14.44
N GLY A 307 -11.99 19.77 13.60
CA GLY A 307 -10.59 19.42 13.80
C GLY A 307 -10.24 17.96 13.48
N ILE A 308 -11.09 17.26 12.70
CA ILE A 308 -10.86 15.88 12.25
C ILE A 308 -10.47 15.92 10.76
N PHE A 309 -9.20 15.62 10.49
CA PHE A 309 -8.61 15.67 9.14
C PHE A 309 -8.63 14.27 8.50
N ALA A 310 -9.82 13.80 8.14
CA ALA A 310 -10.02 12.61 7.33
C ALA A 310 -9.40 12.78 5.92
N ARG A 311 -9.42 11.72 5.10
CA ARG A 311 -8.93 11.77 3.72
C ARG A 311 -9.90 11.08 2.78
N ARG A 312 -9.98 11.59 1.55
CA ARG A 312 -10.77 11.00 0.47
C ARG A 312 -9.85 10.11 -0.38
N TYR A 313 -9.46 8.97 0.14
CA TYR A 313 -8.61 8.01 -0.57
C TYR A 313 -9.48 6.97 -1.26
N PHE A 314 -9.61 7.00 -2.65
CA PHE A 314 -8.78 7.83 -3.51
C PHE A 314 -9.67 8.76 -4.35
N TYR A 315 -9.55 10.04 -4.13
CA TYR A 315 -10.22 11.09 -4.88
C TYR A 315 -9.26 12.28 -5.06
N PRO A 316 -9.14 12.88 -6.27
CA PRO A 316 -9.69 12.37 -7.52
C PRO A 316 -9.02 11.06 -7.97
N LEU A 317 -9.65 10.34 -8.90
CA LEU A 317 -9.04 9.13 -9.49
C LEU A 317 -7.77 9.47 -10.26
N ILE A 318 -6.84 8.51 -10.34
CA ILE A 318 -5.62 8.65 -11.13
C ILE A 318 -5.96 8.94 -12.60
N SER A 319 -7.01 8.30 -13.14
CA SER A 319 -7.49 8.50 -14.51
C SER A 319 -7.88 9.95 -14.85
N GLU A 320 -8.19 10.77 -13.83
CA GLU A 320 -8.56 12.18 -14.01
C GLU A 320 -7.35 13.14 -14.05
N PHE A 321 -6.16 12.69 -13.68
CA PHE A 321 -4.97 13.55 -13.71
C PHE A 321 -4.53 13.90 -15.14
N PRO A 322 -3.95 15.10 -15.34
CA PRO A 322 -3.63 15.61 -16.68
C PRO A 322 -2.83 14.67 -17.57
N MET A 323 -1.92 13.85 -16.99
CA MET A 323 -1.07 12.90 -17.71
C MET A 323 -1.81 11.61 -18.13
N TYR A 324 -2.99 11.33 -17.58
CA TYR A 324 -3.75 10.09 -17.82
C TYR A 324 -5.09 10.34 -18.50
N ARG A 325 -5.77 11.45 -18.26
CA ARG A 325 -7.16 11.72 -18.68
C ARG A 325 -7.41 11.64 -20.19
N GLY A 326 -6.35 11.74 -21.00
CA GLY A 326 -6.41 11.59 -22.47
C GLY A 326 -6.31 10.13 -22.96
N MET A 327 -6.13 9.17 -22.07
CA MET A 327 -6.05 7.75 -22.44
C MET A 327 -7.47 7.18 -22.61
N ASN A 328 -7.68 6.31 -23.60
CA ASN A 328 -8.98 5.69 -23.83
C ASN A 328 -9.51 4.95 -22.61
N SER A 329 -8.64 4.22 -21.89
CA SER A 329 -9.00 3.49 -20.69
C SER A 329 -9.34 4.39 -19.50
N ALA A 330 -8.96 5.68 -19.53
CA ALA A 330 -9.24 6.65 -18.47
C ALA A 330 -10.63 7.28 -18.56
N HIS A 331 -11.38 7.02 -19.64
CA HIS A 331 -12.70 7.63 -19.81
C HIS A 331 -13.69 7.14 -18.75
N ARG A 332 -14.47 8.07 -18.17
CA ARG A 332 -15.40 7.77 -17.06
C ARG A 332 -16.37 6.62 -17.36
N SER A 333 -16.83 6.48 -18.62
CA SER A 333 -17.76 5.40 -19.00
C SER A 333 -17.14 4.00 -18.88
N ASN A 334 -15.82 3.88 -18.88
CA ASN A 334 -15.10 2.61 -18.69
C ASN A 334 -14.84 2.28 -17.23
N LEU A 335 -15.05 3.24 -16.33
CA LEU A 335 -14.70 3.19 -14.92
C LEU A 335 -15.88 3.62 -14.01
N PRO A 336 -17.12 3.13 -14.28
CA PRO A 336 -18.30 3.61 -13.58
C PRO A 336 -18.24 3.38 -12.06
N ILE A 337 -17.76 2.21 -11.62
CA ILE A 337 -17.67 1.87 -10.18
C ILE A 337 -16.59 2.69 -9.49
N ALA A 338 -15.42 2.82 -10.07
CA ALA A 338 -14.34 3.62 -9.49
C ALA A 338 -14.75 5.10 -9.33
N ASN A 339 -15.46 5.66 -10.31
CA ASN A 339 -15.97 7.03 -10.24
C ASN A 339 -17.02 7.20 -9.12
N ASP A 340 -17.97 6.28 -9.03
CA ASP A 340 -19.01 6.31 -7.99
C ASP A 340 -18.40 6.20 -6.59
N VAL A 341 -17.52 5.25 -6.38
CA VAL A 341 -16.78 5.07 -5.11
C VAL A 341 -15.94 6.30 -4.76
N ALA A 342 -15.23 6.87 -5.74
CA ALA A 342 -14.41 8.05 -5.50
C ALA A 342 -15.22 9.27 -5.05
N GLU A 343 -16.48 9.38 -5.48
CA GLU A 343 -17.40 10.45 -5.06
C GLU A 343 -17.99 10.20 -3.66
N GLN A 344 -17.92 8.98 -3.11
CA GLN A 344 -18.51 8.59 -1.83
C GLN A 344 -17.49 8.43 -0.71
N VAL A 345 -16.24 8.13 -0.99
CA VAL A 345 -15.25 7.65 0.00
C VAL A 345 -14.73 8.72 0.95
N ILE A 346 -14.67 8.36 2.25
CA ILE A 346 -13.91 9.04 3.30
C ILE A 346 -13.17 7.95 4.11
N CYS A 347 -11.87 8.08 4.28
CA CYS A 347 -11.10 7.28 5.24
C CYS A 347 -11.08 7.99 6.59
N LEU A 348 -11.64 7.34 7.61
CA LEU A 348 -11.63 7.84 8.99
C LEU A 348 -10.26 7.62 9.65
N PRO A 349 -9.94 8.39 10.70
CA PRO A 349 -8.70 8.23 11.45
C PRO A 349 -8.51 6.82 12.02
N ILE A 350 -7.36 6.20 11.76
CA ILE A 350 -6.99 4.91 12.35
C ILE A 350 -5.47 4.83 12.57
N TYR A 351 -5.03 4.83 13.84
CA TYR A 351 -3.64 4.69 14.25
C TYR A 351 -3.55 4.33 15.75
N PRO A 352 -2.48 3.65 16.22
CA PRO A 352 -2.43 3.09 17.57
C PRO A 352 -2.62 4.07 18.73
N SER A 353 -2.19 5.33 18.58
CA SER A 353 -2.29 6.34 19.63
C SER A 353 -3.64 7.07 19.70
N LEU A 354 -4.62 6.70 18.85
CA LEU A 354 -5.94 7.31 18.83
C LEU A 354 -6.71 6.94 20.12
N SER A 355 -7.12 7.95 20.89
CA SER A 355 -7.83 7.73 22.16
C SER A 355 -9.32 7.43 21.94
N ILE A 356 -9.95 6.78 22.90
CA ILE A 356 -11.41 6.51 22.87
C ILE A 356 -12.19 7.81 22.77
N GLU A 357 -11.77 8.86 23.48
CA GLU A 357 -12.41 10.19 23.38
C GLU A 357 -12.36 10.76 21.97
N GLN A 358 -11.21 10.61 21.28
CA GLN A 358 -11.07 11.03 19.88
C GLN A 358 -11.95 10.18 18.96
N LEU A 359 -12.02 8.87 19.18
CA LEU A 359 -12.89 7.96 18.42
C LEU A 359 -14.35 8.35 18.58
N SER A 360 -14.83 8.55 19.82
CA SER A 360 -16.21 8.97 20.10
C SER A 360 -16.54 10.33 19.46
N ARG A 361 -15.60 11.27 19.39
CA ARG A 361 -15.79 12.53 18.67
C ARG A 361 -15.99 12.32 17.17
N VAL A 362 -15.28 11.37 16.57
CA VAL A 362 -15.45 11.05 15.14
C VAL A 362 -16.84 10.45 14.90
N THR A 363 -17.24 9.45 15.69
CA THR A 363 -18.53 8.75 15.49
C THR A 363 -19.72 9.64 15.79
N ALA A 364 -19.67 10.49 16.84
CA ALA A 364 -20.73 11.44 17.17
C ALA A 364 -21.09 12.37 15.98
N ILE A 365 -20.07 12.86 15.24
CA ILE A 365 -20.31 13.71 14.06
C ILE A 365 -21.08 12.97 12.96
N LEU A 366 -20.82 11.66 12.78
CA LEU A 366 -21.53 10.85 11.78
C LEU A 366 -22.94 10.48 12.25
N GLN A 367 -23.15 10.26 13.55
CA GLN A 367 -24.44 9.89 14.15
C GLN A 367 -25.40 11.07 14.27
N GLU A 368 -24.86 12.29 14.47
CA GLU A 368 -25.63 13.53 14.64
C GLU A 368 -25.84 14.29 13.30
N SER A 369 -25.45 13.71 12.19
CA SER A 369 -25.60 14.29 10.85
C SER A 369 -26.90 13.81 10.17
#